data_c9ab6bfc9a73c08e639cf1b279bfcc47
#
_entry.id   c9ab6bfc9a73c08e639cf1b279bfcc47
#
_cell.length_a   1.000
_cell.length_b   1.000
_cell.length_c   1.000
_cell.angle_alpha   90.00
_cell.angle_beta   90.00
_cell.angle_gamma   90.00
#
_symmetry.space_group_name_H-M   'P 1'
#
loop_
_entity.id
_entity.type
_entity.pdbx_description
1 polymer ?
#
loop_
_entity_poly.entity_id
_entity_poly.type
_entity_poly.pdbx_seq_one_letter_code
_entity_poly.pdbx_strand_id
1 'polypeptide(L)'
;MKNGLKWALAALARRLLNIGHRKVYHMKLIIAYIQPERLNAVKQALYEREVYKMSVSNALGCGQQKGYLHQYRGAIEEVTLLKKIRLAIAVNDDYVEKTVEGIVAGARTGDIGDGKIFVLPMDDCIRIRTGERGPEAIG
;
A
#
# COMPACT_ATOMS: atom_id res chain seq x y z
N MET A 1 -8.36 -31.55 39.19
CA MET A 1 -7.35 -30.49 38.97
C MET A 1 -6.20 -30.85 38.02
N LYS A 2 -5.84 -32.11 37.81
CA LYS A 2 -4.74 -32.49 36.90
C LYS A 2 -5.11 -32.45 35.41
N ASN A 3 -6.38 -32.38 35.02
CA ASN A 3 -6.80 -32.41 33.63
C ASN A 3 -6.80 -31.00 32.93
N GLY A 4 -7.02 -29.94 33.71
CA GLY A 4 -7.03 -28.57 33.14
C GLY A 4 -5.66 -28.11 32.62
N LEU A 5 -4.59 -28.49 33.30
CA LEU A 5 -3.22 -28.14 32.90
C LEU A 5 -2.80 -28.86 31.61
N LYS A 6 -3.21 -30.14 31.46
CA LYS A 6 -2.94 -30.90 30.23
C LYS A 6 -3.63 -30.29 29.00
N TRP A 7 -4.86 -29.82 29.15
CA TRP A 7 -5.59 -29.17 28.07
C TRP A 7 -5.00 -27.80 27.72
N ALA A 8 -4.58 -27.03 28.72
CA ALA A 8 -3.91 -25.75 28.51
C ALA A 8 -2.56 -25.91 27.81
N LEU A 9 -1.76 -26.89 28.19
CA LEU A 9 -0.49 -27.22 27.57
C LEU A 9 -0.67 -27.74 26.14
N ALA A 10 -1.67 -28.59 25.91
CA ALA A 10 -2.00 -29.07 24.55
C ALA A 10 -2.49 -27.94 23.63
N ALA A 11 -3.28 -27.00 24.16
CA ALA A 11 -3.72 -25.82 23.42
C ALA A 11 -2.56 -24.87 23.09
N LEU A 12 -1.63 -24.70 24.06
CA LEU A 12 -0.41 -23.91 23.85
C LEU A 12 0.51 -24.57 22.84
N ALA A 13 0.71 -25.88 22.94
CA ALA A 13 1.51 -26.66 21.99
C ALA A 13 0.92 -26.60 20.57
N ARG A 14 -0.40 -26.68 20.42
CA ARG A 14 -1.07 -26.50 19.12
C ARG A 14 -0.90 -25.07 18.58
N ARG A 15 -0.94 -24.05 19.45
CA ARG A 15 -0.63 -22.67 19.06
C ARG A 15 0.81 -22.51 18.59
N LEU A 16 1.77 -23.12 19.31
CA LEU A 16 3.18 -23.06 18.97
C LEU A 16 3.49 -23.88 17.70
N LEU A 17 2.83 -25.01 17.49
CA LEU A 17 2.96 -25.82 16.27
C LEU A 17 2.32 -25.13 15.06
N ASN A 18 1.27 -24.34 15.26
CA ASN A 18 0.65 -23.57 14.18
C ASN A 18 1.47 -22.32 13.77
N ILE A 19 2.40 -21.87 14.63
CA ILE A 19 3.33 -20.77 14.28
C ILE A 19 4.34 -21.24 13.23
N GLY A 20 4.62 -22.54 13.14
CA GLY A 20 5.56 -23.11 12.17
C GLY A 20 5.01 -23.34 10.76
N HIS A 21 3.70 -23.17 10.54
CA HIS A 21 3.06 -23.45 9.25
C HIS A 21 2.34 -22.23 8.66
N ARG A 22 2.82 -21.04 8.95
CA ARG A 22 2.33 -19.84 8.27
C ARG A 22 2.74 -19.92 6.81
N LYS A 23 1.76 -20.13 5.93
CA LYS A 23 2.00 -20.14 4.50
C LYS A 23 2.56 -18.79 4.09
N VAL A 24 3.79 -18.77 3.58
CA VAL A 24 4.42 -17.53 3.11
C VAL A 24 3.96 -17.29 1.68
N TYR A 25 3.27 -16.20 1.46
CA TYR A 25 2.90 -15.76 0.13
C TYR A 25 3.86 -14.68 -0.37
N HIS A 26 4.14 -14.70 -1.65
CA HIS A 26 4.97 -13.72 -2.33
C HIS A 26 4.10 -12.65 -2.97
N MET A 27 3.59 -11.76 -2.13
CA MET A 27 2.69 -10.67 -2.52
C MET A 27 3.11 -9.37 -1.85
N LYS A 28 2.84 -8.25 -2.51
CA LYS A 28 3.09 -6.92 -1.98
C LYS A 28 1.86 -6.03 -2.09
N LEU A 29 1.71 -5.16 -1.12
CA LEU A 29 0.82 -4.01 -1.20
C LEU A 29 1.66 -2.78 -1.57
N ILE A 30 1.36 -2.19 -2.70
CA ILE A 30 2.02 -0.98 -3.17
C ILE A 30 1.09 0.18 -2.87
N ILE A 31 1.58 1.12 -2.07
CA ILE A 31 0.88 2.36 -1.76
C ILE A 31 1.69 3.51 -2.36
N ALA A 32 1.03 4.35 -3.12
CA ALA A 32 1.66 5.53 -3.70
C ALA A 32 0.84 6.78 -3.38
N TYR A 33 1.53 7.86 -3.09
CA TYR A 33 0.94 9.19 -3.02
C TYR A 33 1.47 10.01 -4.18
N ILE A 34 0.57 10.47 -5.02
CA ILE A 34 0.90 11.20 -6.25
C ILE A 34 0.16 12.53 -6.30
N GLN A 35 0.59 13.42 -7.18
CA GLN A 35 -0.14 14.63 -7.49
C GLN A 35 -1.46 14.29 -8.20
N PRO A 36 -2.58 14.96 -7.87
CA PRO A 36 -3.89 14.65 -8.46
C PRO A 36 -3.90 14.73 -9.98
N GLU A 37 -3.21 15.72 -10.56
CA GLU A 37 -3.12 15.93 -12.00
C GLU A 37 -2.36 14.83 -12.75
N ARG A 38 -1.61 13.99 -12.02
CA ARG A 38 -0.87 12.88 -12.61
C ARG A 38 -1.63 11.56 -12.63
N LEU A 39 -2.83 11.50 -12.04
CA LEU A 39 -3.58 10.26 -11.92
C LEU A 39 -3.82 9.58 -13.27
N ASN A 40 -4.27 10.33 -14.28
CA ASN A 40 -4.55 9.73 -15.58
C ASN A 40 -3.30 9.18 -16.26
N ALA A 41 -2.17 9.88 -16.16
CA ALA A 41 -0.89 9.41 -16.71
C ALA A 41 -0.42 8.12 -16.00
N VAL A 42 -0.58 8.05 -14.68
CA VAL A 42 -0.25 6.84 -13.90
C VAL A 42 -1.17 5.67 -14.28
N LYS A 43 -2.47 5.89 -14.39
CA LYS A 43 -3.42 4.85 -14.82
C LYS A 43 -3.06 4.30 -16.19
N GLN A 44 -2.73 5.17 -17.14
CA GLN A 44 -2.32 4.76 -18.49
C GLN A 44 -1.02 3.93 -18.45
N ALA A 45 -0.02 4.40 -17.72
CA ALA A 45 1.26 3.70 -17.59
C ALA A 45 1.13 2.33 -16.92
N LEU A 46 0.25 2.20 -15.94
CA LEU A 46 -0.06 0.92 -15.29
C LEU A 46 -0.82 -0.02 -16.24
N TYR A 47 -1.79 0.51 -16.98
CA TYR A 47 -2.54 -0.27 -17.96
C TYR A 47 -1.62 -0.88 -19.03
N GLU A 48 -0.69 -0.11 -19.56
CA GLU A 48 0.31 -0.57 -20.53
C GLU A 48 1.22 -1.68 -19.98
N ARG A 49 1.31 -1.80 -18.65
CA ARG A 49 2.07 -2.83 -17.93
C ARG A 49 1.22 -3.96 -17.38
N GLU A 50 -0.03 -4.04 -17.84
CA GLU A 50 -0.98 -5.09 -17.42
C GLU A 50 -1.34 -5.04 -15.92
N VAL A 51 -1.25 -3.87 -15.33
CA VAL A 51 -1.71 -3.61 -13.95
C VAL A 51 -3.01 -2.85 -14.00
N TYR A 52 -4.11 -3.56 -13.81
CA TYR A 52 -5.46 -3.02 -14.02
C TYR A 52 -6.23 -2.72 -12.74
N LYS A 53 -5.88 -3.40 -11.65
CA LYS A 53 -6.62 -3.34 -10.38
C LYS A 53 -5.93 -2.38 -9.43
N MET A 54 -6.64 -1.36 -9.02
CA MET A 54 -6.16 -0.41 -8.04
C MET A 54 -7.32 0.23 -7.29
N SER A 55 -7.07 0.63 -6.07
CA SER A 55 -7.97 1.51 -5.32
C SER A 55 -7.39 2.92 -5.34
N VAL A 56 -8.26 3.89 -5.55
CA VAL A 56 -7.90 5.31 -5.62
C VAL A 56 -8.68 6.05 -4.55
N SER A 57 -8.01 6.85 -3.76
CA SER A 57 -8.64 7.70 -2.76
C SER A 57 -7.97 9.07 -2.68
N ASN A 58 -8.74 10.06 -2.23
CA ASN A 58 -8.19 11.37 -1.91
C ASN A 58 -7.40 11.29 -0.61
N ALA A 59 -6.33 12.05 -0.54
CA ALA A 59 -5.53 12.22 0.67
C ALA A 59 -5.11 13.67 0.83
N LEU A 60 -4.82 14.05 2.06
CA LEU A 60 -4.19 15.33 2.36
C LEU A 60 -2.80 15.04 2.93
N GLY A 61 -1.80 15.75 2.47
CA GLY A 61 -0.43 15.54 2.87
C GLY A 61 0.38 16.83 2.89
N CYS A 62 1.44 16.80 3.68
CA CYS A 62 2.47 17.81 3.67
C CYS A 62 3.85 17.14 3.59
N GLY A 63 4.82 17.87 3.11
CA GLY A 63 6.18 17.37 2.94
C GLY A 63 7.15 18.49 2.69
N GLN A 64 8.23 18.20 1.95
CA GLN A 64 9.21 19.22 1.55
C GLN A 64 8.65 20.26 0.59
N GLN A 65 7.55 19.95 -0.05
CA GLN A 65 6.75 20.95 -0.74
C GLN A 65 6.22 21.88 0.35
N LYS A 66 6.95 22.93 0.62
CA LYS A 66 6.52 23.97 1.53
C LYS A 66 5.22 24.55 0.97
N GLY A 67 4.10 24.14 1.52
CA GLY A 67 2.89 24.91 1.39
C GLY A 67 3.23 26.33 1.78
N TYR A 68 2.68 27.30 1.09
CA TYR A 68 3.00 28.69 1.27
C TYR A 68 3.03 29.08 2.74
N LEU A 69 4.19 29.53 3.22
CA LEU A 69 4.29 30.18 4.52
C LEU A 69 3.54 31.53 4.38
N HIS A 70 2.30 31.55 4.81
CA HIS A 70 1.60 32.80 4.99
C HIS A 70 2.11 33.46 6.27
N GLN A 71 3.05 34.36 6.10
CA GLN A 71 3.46 35.22 7.16
C GLN A 71 2.44 36.37 7.31
N TYR A 72 1.49 36.19 8.19
CA TYR A 72 0.53 37.23 8.51
C TYR A 72 0.86 37.75 9.94
N ARG A 73 1.20 39.02 10.04
CA ARG A 73 1.48 39.75 11.30
C ARG A 73 2.54 39.10 12.22
N GLY A 74 3.57 38.47 11.64
CA GLY A 74 4.65 37.86 12.41
C GLY A 74 4.34 36.51 13.03
N ALA A 75 3.16 35.96 12.79
CA ALA A 75 2.84 34.56 13.12
C ALA A 75 3.14 33.66 11.91
N ILE A 76 3.94 32.64 12.12
CA ILE A 76 4.13 31.56 11.14
C ILE A 76 2.91 30.66 11.28
N GLU A 77 1.90 30.83 10.46
CA GLU A 77 0.87 29.84 10.33
C GLU A 77 1.41 28.66 9.54
N GLU A 78 1.50 27.55 10.24
CA GLU A 78 1.90 26.29 9.65
C GLU A 78 0.80 25.83 8.69
N VAL A 79 1.20 25.63 7.44
CA VAL A 79 0.38 25.44 6.42
C VAL A 79 0.04 24.14 5.98
N THR A 80 -1.01 24.08 5.60
CA THR A 80 -1.70 23.64 4.40
C THR A 80 -1.36 22.25 4.00
N LEU A 81 -2.23 21.37 4.42
CA LEU A 81 -2.34 20.05 3.83
C LEU A 81 -2.65 20.20 2.34
N LEU A 82 -1.80 19.64 1.49
CA LEU A 82 -1.97 19.62 0.05
C LEU A 82 -2.80 18.41 -0.37
N LYS A 83 -3.63 18.59 -1.37
CA LYS A 83 -4.37 17.50 -1.98
C LYS A 83 -3.41 16.53 -2.67
N LYS A 84 -3.56 15.26 -2.36
CA LYS A 84 -2.85 14.15 -2.98
C LYS A 84 -3.84 13.06 -3.37
N ILE A 85 -3.42 12.19 -4.27
CA ILE A 85 -4.11 10.94 -4.56
C ILE A 85 -3.32 9.81 -3.93
N ARG A 86 -4.03 8.94 -3.20
CA ARG A 86 -3.48 7.70 -2.68
C ARG A 86 -3.92 6.55 -3.57
N LEU A 87 -2.95 5.80 -4.07
CA LEU A 87 -3.18 4.54 -4.78
C LEU A 87 -2.86 3.37 -3.85
N ALA A 88 -3.65 2.32 -3.91
CA ALA A 88 -3.36 1.06 -3.24
C ALA A 88 -3.52 -0.08 -4.24
N ILE A 89 -2.45 -0.82 -4.46
CA ILE A 89 -2.35 -1.84 -5.49
C ILE A 89 -1.74 -3.09 -4.87
N ALA A 90 -2.53 -4.16 -4.77
CA ALA A 90 -2.04 -5.47 -4.35
C ALA A 90 -1.57 -6.24 -5.57
N VAL A 91 -0.35 -6.74 -5.53
CA VAL A 91 0.25 -7.50 -6.64
C VAL A 91 1.03 -8.70 -6.15
N ASN A 92 1.16 -9.70 -7.00
CA ASN A 92 2.13 -10.76 -6.83
C ASN A 92 3.55 -10.22 -7.06
N ASP A 93 4.55 -10.86 -6.49
CA ASP A 93 5.94 -10.39 -6.53
C ASP A 93 6.44 -10.12 -7.96
N ASP A 94 6.01 -10.92 -8.93
CA ASP A 94 6.38 -10.77 -10.35
C ASP A 94 5.93 -9.43 -10.96
N TYR A 95 4.92 -8.80 -10.37
CA TYR A 95 4.35 -7.54 -10.84
C TYR A 95 4.86 -6.30 -10.09
N VAL A 96 5.69 -6.48 -9.06
CA VAL A 96 6.15 -5.36 -8.22
C VAL A 96 6.91 -4.32 -9.04
N GLU A 97 7.94 -4.75 -9.78
CA GLU A 97 8.77 -3.83 -10.58
C GLU A 97 7.94 -3.13 -11.66
N LYS A 98 7.12 -3.87 -12.39
CA LYS A 98 6.23 -3.29 -13.41
C LYS A 98 5.30 -2.22 -12.83
N THR A 99 4.77 -2.47 -11.64
CA THR A 99 3.88 -1.54 -10.95
C THR A 99 4.62 -0.28 -10.51
N VAL A 100 5.79 -0.43 -9.89
CA VAL A 100 6.64 0.69 -9.47
C VAL A 100 7.06 1.52 -10.67
N GLU A 101 7.55 0.89 -11.73
CA GLU A 101 7.94 1.57 -12.97
C GLU A 101 6.77 2.34 -13.60
N GLY A 102 5.58 1.75 -13.62
CA GLY A 102 4.38 2.41 -14.15
C GLY A 102 3.99 3.65 -13.36
N ILE A 103 4.04 3.56 -12.03
CA ILE A 103 3.74 4.72 -11.17
C ILE A 103 4.80 5.81 -11.38
N VAL A 104 6.07 5.47 -11.39
CA VAL A 104 7.15 6.43 -11.62
C VAL A 104 7.03 7.08 -12.99
N ALA A 105 6.80 6.30 -14.04
CA ALA A 105 6.66 6.82 -15.40
C ALA A 105 5.50 7.82 -15.53
N GLY A 106 4.38 7.55 -14.87
CA GLY A 106 3.21 8.42 -14.92
C GLY A 106 3.27 9.62 -13.98
N ALA A 107 3.88 9.44 -12.79
CA ALA A 107 3.82 10.45 -11.73
C ALA A 107 4.99 11.42 -11.71
N ARG A 108 6.15 11.04 -12.24
CA ARG A 108 7.35 11.86 -12.19
C ARG A 108 7.21 13.13 -13.03
N THR A 109 7.49 14.26 -12.40
CA THR A 109 7.69 15.56 -13.08
C THR A 109 9.14 16.05 -12.96
N GLY A 110 9.88 15.55 -11.97
CA GLY A 110 11.22 15.99 -11.61
C GLY A 110 11.24 17.07 -10.53
N ASP A 111 10.07 17.56 -10.16
CA ASP A 111 9.94 18.59 -9.12
C ASP A 111 9.64 18.00 -7.75
N ILE A 112 9.89 18.79 -6.71
CA ILE A 112 9.49 18.46 -5.35
C ILE A 112 7.96 18.34 -5.30
N GLY A 113 7.46 17.27 -4.68
CA GLY A 113 6.04 17.02 -4.57
C GLY A 113 5.51 15.90 -5.45
N ASP A 114 6.36 15.25 -6.24
CA ASP A 114 5.99 14.09 -7.07
C ASP A 114 5.43 12.92 -6.27
N GLY A 115 5.78 12.84 -5.01
CA GLY A 115 5.27 11.83 -4.08
C GLY A 115 6.23 10.69 -3.80
N LYS A 116 5.69 9.62 -3.22
CA LYS A 116 6.46 8.44 -2.81
C LYS A 116 5.67 7.17 -3.06
N ILE A 117 6.41 6.09 -3.20
CA ILE A 117 5.87 4.74 -3.31
C ILE A 117 6.37 3.93 -2.12
N PHE A 118 5.46 3.22 -1.46
CA PHE A 118 5.75 2.29 -0.38
C PHE A 118 5.43 0.88 -0.83
N VAL A 119 6.36 -0.04 -0.64
CA VAL A 119 6.19 -1.45 -0.97
C VAL A 119 6.19 -2.24 0.34
N LEU A 120 5.05 -2.86 0.67
CA LEU A 120 4.86 -3.58 1.91
C LEU A 120 4.61 -5.06 1.64
N PRO A 121 5.20 -5.96 2.43
CA PRO A 121 4.84 -7.37 2.36
C PRO A 121 3.40 -7.58 2.80
N MET A 122 2.70 -8.49 2.13
CA MET A 122 1.36 -8.91 2.50
C MET A 122 1.39 -10.34 3.03
N ASP A 123 0.76 -10.55 4.17
CA ASP A 123 0.63 -11.88 4.75
C ASP A 123 -0.39 -12.73 4.00
N ASP A 124 -1.48 -12.13 3.55
CA ASP A 124 -2.57 -12.81 2.86
C ASP A 124 -3.42 -11.84 2.02
N CYS A 125 -4.17 -12.39 1.10
CA CYS A 125 -5.22 -11.71 0.35
C CYS A 125 -6.41 -12.66 0.26
N ILE A 126 -7.60 -12.19 0.56
CA ILE A 126 -8.81 -13.02 0.53
C ILE A 126 -9.81 -12.38 -0.44
N ARG A 127 -10.26 -13.12 -1.43
CA ARG A 127 -11.33 -12.68 -2.31
C ARG A 127 -12.68 -12.87 -1.60
N ILE A 128 -13.38 -11.79 -1.36
CA ILE A 128 -14.64 -11.83 -0.59
C ILE A 128 -15.68 -12.74 -1.24
N ARG A 129 -15.82 -12.67 -2.55
CA ARG A 129 -16.83 -13.44 -3.29
C ARG A 129 -16.64 -14.95 -3.21
N THR A 130 -15.41 -15.43 -3.22
CA THR A 130 -15.09 -16.87 -3.36
C THR A 130 -14.42 -17.47 -2.14
N GLY A 131 -13.84 -16.65 -1.27
CA GLY A 131 -13.00 -17.10 -0.15
C GLY A 131 -11.61 -17.58 -0.57
N GLU A 132 -11.24 -17.47 -1.84
CA GLU A 132 -9.87 -17.77 -2.30
C GLU A 132 -8.85 -16.94 -1.57
N ARG A 133 -7.68 -17.51 -1.33
CA ARG A 133 -6.59 -16.89 -0.55
C ARG A 133 -5.29 -16.86 -1.34
N GLY A 134 -4.42 -15.93 -0.94
CA GLY A 134 -3.09 -15.82 -1.49
C GLY A 134 -3.05 -15.24 -2.91
N PRO A 135 -2.04 -15.62 -3.72
CA PRO A 135 -1.83 -15.08 -5.06
C PRO A 135 -3.03 -15.21 -6.00
N GLU A 136 -3.78 -16.30 -5.90
CA GLU A 136 -4.99 -16.52 -6.70
C GLU A 136 -6.11 -15.52 -6.37
N ALA A 137 -6.16 -15.03 -5.13
CA ALA A 137 -7.14 -14.03 -4.72
C ALA A 137 -6.86 -12.66 -5.34
N ILE A 138 -5.61 -12.35 -5.64
CA ILE A 138 -5.23 -11.13 -6.38
C ILE A 138 -5.71 -11.23 -7.82
N GLY A 139 -5.51 -12.35 -8.42
CA GLY A 139 -5.93 -12.63 -9.79
C GLY A 139 -4.97 -12.13 -10.85
#